data_1850148d8d01cb72e460f8d919ab9b2c
#
_entry.id   1850148d8d01cb72e460f8d919ab9b2c
#
_cell.length_a   1.000
_cell.length_b   1.000
_cell.length_c   1.000
_cell.angle_alpha   90.00
_cell.angle_beta   90.00
_cell.angle_gamma   90.00
#
_symmetry.space_group_name_H-M   'P 1'
#
loop_
_entity.id
_entity.type
_entity.pdbx_description
1 polymer ?
#
loop_
_entity_poly.entity_id
_entity_poly.type
_entity_poly.pdbx_seq_one_letter_code
_entity_poly.pdbx_strand_id
1 'polypeptide(L)'
;MAERGIPLSVFHFDCFWMREYQWCDFEWDPAVFPDPEGMITRLKDKGLKICVWINPYIGQKSPLYEEGAERGYFVLTPDGDIWQWDKWQAGMALVDFTNPEATSWFQAKLKVLLDQGVDGFKTDFGERIPTDVVWHDGSDPERMHNYYTHLYNKAVFELLENERGQGEAVLFARSAAAGGQQYPVHWGGDCWSSFEAMAESLRGGLSLSLSGFGFWSHDIGGFEGTPDPAVFKRWLAFGLLSSHSRLHGSSSYRVPWEFGDEAVDVARQFTRLKHRLMPYLYGVAVEAHRTGVPTMRPLLLEFPEDPTARTADRQYLLGPDVLVAPVFTDDGEVEYYVPEGTWTHLLTGDTVTGPAWHRETHGFDSLPLLVRQGAVLALGADESRPDGEWLDDLELRVFAPAGTGDFTRTVTVPDRTGAVAATYEVVREGGEVRVTTDTDRPYTVTVVGEGD
;
A
#
# COMPACT_ATOMS: atom_id res chain seq x y z
N MET A 1 -13.42 2.08 -15.45
CA MET A 1 -11.96 2.28 -15.41
C MET A 1 -11.35 2.08 -16.80
N ALA A 2 -11.38 0.89 -17.38
CA ALA A 2 -10.74 0.60 -18.67
C ALA A 2 -11.16 1.54 -19.82
N GLU A 3 -12.45 1.80 -20.01
CA GLU A 3 -12.97 2.73 -21.05
C GLU A 3 -12.45 4.17 -20.89
N ARG A 4 -12.00 4.54 -19.68
CA ARG A 4 -11.41 5.84 -19.38
C ARG A 4 -9.88 5.82 -19.37
N GLY A 5 -9.28 4.69 -19.75
CA GLY A 5 -7.82 4.52 -19.78
C GLY A 5 -7.16 4.60 -18.41
N ILE A 6 -7.89 4.21 -17.35
CA ILE A 6 -7.38 4.10 -15.99
C ILE A 6 -7.16 2.61 -15.70
N PRO A 7 -5.91 2.15 -15.63
CA PRO A 7 -5.59 0.76 -15.30
C PRO A 7 -6.07 0.36 -13.90
N LEU A 8 -6.47 -0.90 -13.77
CA LEU A 8 -6.89 -1.50 -12.51
C LEU A 8 -6.41 -2.95 -12.47
N SER A 9 -5.77 -3.38 -11.39
CA SER A 9 -5.18 -4.71 -11.27
C SER A 9 -5.78 -5.57 -10.16
N VAL A 10 -6.41 -4.96 -9.14
CA VAL A 10 -7.02 -5.68 -8.03
C VAL A 10 -8.43 -5.15 -7.79
N PHE A 11 -9.38 -6.04 -7.53
CA PHE A 11 -10.72 -5.68 -7.08
C PHE A 11 -10.95 -6.18 -5.66
N HIS A 12 -11.37 -5.28 -4.75
CA HIS A 12 -11.70 -5.60 -3.37
C HIS A 12 -13.22 -5.71 -3.19
N PHE A 13 -13.65 -6.81 -2.57
CA PHE A 13 -15.00 -6.93 -2.02
C PHE A 13 -14.92 -6.64 -0.50
N ASP A 14 -15.59 -5.59 -0.06
CA ASP A 14 -15.66 -5.22 1.36
C ASP A 14 -16.77 -5.99 2.09
N CYS A 15 -17.01 -5.75 3.38
CA CYS A 15 -17.77 -6.62 4.28
C CYS A 15 -19.13 -7.12 3.75
N PHE A 16 -19.81 -6.38 2.90
CA PHE A 16 -21.10 -6.75 2.31
C PHE A 16 -21.02 -7.77 1.16
N TRP A 17 -19.87 -8.44 0.94
CA TRP A 17 -19.85 -9.66 0.15
C TRP A 17 -20.52 -10.82 0.90
N MET A 18 -20.50 -10.77 2.25
CA MET A 18 -21.23 -11.65 3.15
C MET A 18 -22.63 -11.07 3.47
N ARG A 19 -23.48 -11.89 4.03
CA ARG A 19 -24.82 -11.46 4.51
C ARG A 19 -24.69 -10.50 5.68
N GLU A 20 -25.43 -9.42 5.62
CA GLU A 20 -25.51 -8.44 6.71
C GLU A 20 -25.92 -9.10 8.03
N TYR A 21 -25.27 -8.74 9.14
CA TYR A 21 -25.43 -9.31 10.49
C TYR A 21 -25.04 -10.79 10.64
N GLN A 22 -24.48 -11.43 9.60
CA GLN A 22 -23.94 -12.79 9.67
C GLN A 22 -22.41 -12.81 9.51
N TRP A 23 -21.74 -11.68 9.78
CA TRP A 23 -20.29 -11.60 9.78
C TRP A 23 -19.67 -12.41 10.93
N CYS A 24 -18.63 -13.15 10.77
CA CYS A 24 -18.15 -13.63 9.49
C CYS A 24 -18.68 -15.04 9.30
N ASP A 25 -19.51 -15.27 8.31
CA ASP A 25 -19.90 -16.62 7.90
C ASP A 25 -19.00 -17.17 6.78
N PHE A 26 -18.24 -16.26 6.14
CA PHE A 26 -17.38 -16.54 4.99
C PHE A 26 -18.11 -17.15 3.80
N GLU A 27 -19.38 -16.79 3.65
CA GLU A 27 -20.23 -17.19 2.55
C GLU A 27 -20.67 -15.97 1.75
N TRP A 28 -20.62 -16.06 0.42
CA TRP A 28 -21.16 -15.04 -0.46
C TRP A 28 -22.69 -14.91 -0.22
N ASP A 29 -23.18 -13.66 -0.10
CA ASP A 29 -24.62 -13.43 -0.02
C ASP A 29 -25.28 -13.85 -1.34
N PRO A 30 -26.09 -14.93 -1.38
CA PRO A 30 -26.68 -15.43 -2.63
C PRO A 30 -27.74 -14.49 -3.21
N ALA A 31 -28.23 -13.53 -2.43
CA ALA A 31 -29.15 -12.51 -2.93
C ALA A 31 -28.45 -11.45 -3.76
N VAL A 32 -27.18 -11.20 -3.50
CA VAL A 32 -26.33 -10.22 -4.19
C VAL A 32 -25.41 -10.92 -5.19
N PHE A 33 -24.85 -12.07 -4.81
CA PHE A 33 -23.86 -12.85 -5.57
C PHE A 33 -24.38 -14.26 -5.84
N PRO A 34 -25.35 -14.45 -6.78
CA PRO A 34 -25.96 -15.76 -7.04
C PRO A 34 -25.01 -16.75 -7.74
N ASP A 35 -23.93 -16.27 -8.35
CA ASP A 35 -22.91 -17.05 -9.06
C ASP A 35 -21.51 -16.45 -8.75
N PRO A 36 -20.97 -16.64 -7.53
CA PRO A 36 -19.73 -16.00 -7.13
C PRO A 36 -18.51 -16.54 -7.91
N GLU A 37 -18.43 -17.84 -8.16
CA GLU A 37 -17.33 -18.46 -8.91
C GLU A 37 -17.29 -17.97 -10.37
N GLY A 38 -18.43 -17.93 -11.03
CA GLY A 38 -18.53 -17.38 -12.37
C GLY A 38 -18.24 -15.87 -12.41
N MET A 39 -18.65 -15.12 -11.40
CA MET A 39 -18.29 -13.70 -11.27
C MET A 39 -16.77 -13.53 -11.11
N ILE A 40 -16.13 -14.27 -10.21
CA ILE A 40 -14.68 -14.25 -10.00
C ILE A 40 -13.95 -14.59 -11.31
N THR A 41 -14.38 -15.65 -12.00
CA THR A 41 -13.81 -16.03 -13.30
C THR A 41 -13.87 -14.88 -14.30
N ARG A 42 -15.03 -14.24 -14.46
CA ARG A 42 -15.20 -13.09 -15.39
C ARG A 42 -14.35 -11.88 -15.02
N LEU A 43 -14.07 -11.65 -13.73
CA LEU A 43 -13.19 -10.59 -13.27
C LEU A 43 -11.71 -10.94 -13.55
N LYS A 44 -11.33 -12.19 -13.31
CA LYS A 44 -9.96 -12.68 -13.59
C LYS A 44 -9.67 -12.70 -15.11
N ASP A 45 -10.64 -13.00 -15.94
CA ASP A 45 -10.53 -12.90 -17.41
C ASP A 45 -10.24 -11.47 -17.91
N LYS A 46 -10.56 -10.46 -17.08
CA LYS A 46 -10.19 -9.05 -17.32
C LYS A 46 -8.82 -8.69 -16.75
N GLY A 47 -8.06 -9.65 -16.21
CA GLY A 47 -6.74 -9.44 -15.62
C GLY A 47 -6.77 -8.99 -14.17
N LEU A 48 -7.92 -9.05 -13.48
CA LEU A 48 -8.03 -8.61 -12.09
C LEU A 48 -7.66 -9.73 -11.10
N LYS A 49 -6.97 -9.37 -10.02
CA LYS A 49 -6.86 -10.16 -8.81
C LYS A 49 -8.02 -9.83 -7.88
N ILE A 50 -8.42 -10.78 -7.04
CA ILE A 50 -9.58 -10.66 -6.16
C ILE A 50 -9.13 -10.68 -4.71
N CYS A 51 -9.47 -9.62 -3.97
CA CYS A 51 -9.27 -9.52 -2.53
C CYS A 51 -10.63 -9.42 -1.84
N VAL A 52 -10.83 -10.18 -0.76
CA VAL A 52 -12.06 -10.10 0.04
C VAL A 52 -11.76 -9.68 1.48
N TRP A 53 -12.66 -8.88 2.03
CA TRP A 53 -12.61 -8.43 3.40
C TRP A 53 -12.96 -9.56 4.37
N ILE A 54 -12.22 -9.66 5.46
CA ILE A 54 -12.49 -10.53 6.59
C ILE A 54 -12.14 -9.81 7.89
N ASN A 55 -12.71 -10.27 9.01
CA ASN A 55 -12.24 -9.89 10.33
C ASN A 55 -12.27 -11.08 11.31
N PRO A 56 -11.70 -10.96 12.51
CA PRO A 56 -11.60 -12.08 13.45
C PRO A 56 -12.82 -12.21 14.38
N TYR A 57 -13.89 -11.44 14.14
CA TYR A 57 -15.12 -11.47 14.94
C TYR A 57 -16.20 -12.27 14.22
N ILE A 58 -16.90 -13.12 14.96
CA ILE A 58 -17.98 -13.97 14.44
C ILE A 58 -19.31 -13.47 15.00
N GLY A 59 -20.22 -13.03 14.14
CA GLY A 59 -21.54 -12.54 14.52
C GLY A 59 -22.46 -13.67 15.01
N GLN A 60 -23.33 -13.39 15.98
CA GLN A 60 -24.25 -14.40 16.55
C GLN A 60 -25.20 -15.03 15.53
N LYS A 61 -25.51 -14.34 14.44
CA LYS A 61 -26.35 -14.89 13.36
C LYS A 61 -25.55 -15.74 12.36
N SER A 62 -24.22 -15.71 12.43
CA SER A 62 -23.39 -16.59 11.63
C SER A 62 -23.54 -18.04 12.11
N PRO A 63 -23.70 -19.02 11.21
CA PRO A 63 -23.68 -20.43 11.60
C PRO A 63 -22.37 -20.85 12.26
N LEU A 64 -21.30 -20.10 12.04
CA LEU A 64 -19.99 -20.34 12.65
C LEU A 64 -19.95 -19.95 14.13
N TYR A 65 -20.94 -19.17 14.64
CA TYR A 65 -21.01 -18.83 16.06
C TYR A 65 -21.33 -20.09 16.92
N GLU A 66 -22.35 -20.86 16.56
CA GLU A 66 -22.68 -22.11 17.28
C GLU A 66 -21.53 -23.11 17.17
N GLU A 67 -20.99 -23.31 15.96
CA GLU A 67 -19.88 -24.24 15.72
C GLU A 67 -18.66 -23.88 16.58
N GLY A 68 -18.27 -22.58 16.61
CA GLY A 68 -17.11 -22.12 17.39
C GLY A 68 -17.36 -22.16 18.90
N ALA A 69 -18.58 -21.88 19.35
CA ALA A 69 -18.97 -21.94 20.76
C ALA A 69 -18.90 -23.38 21.30
N GLU A 70 -19.48 -24.34 20.58
CA GLU A 70 -19.47 -25.75 20.96
C GLU A 70 -18.06 -26.34 21.06
N ARG A 71 -17.14 -25.84 20.23
CA ARG A 71 -15.76 -26.30 20.16
C ARG A 71 -14.79 -25.52 21.05
N GLY A 72 -15.24 -24.43 21.70
CA GLY A 72 -14.40 -23.60 22.54
C GLY A 72 -13.35 -22.80 21.75
N TYR A 73 -13.72 -22.26 20.59
CA TYR A 73 -12.81 -21.55 19.70
C TYR A 73 -12.80 -20.02 19.91
N PHE A 74 -13.59 -19.54 20.88
CA PHE A 74 -13.71 -18.12 21.19
C PHE A 74 -13.05 -17.75 22.52
N VAL A 75 -12.62 -16.50 22.58
CA VAL A 75 -12.10 -15.90 23.82
C VAL A 75 -13.19 -15.87 24.88
N LEU A 76 -12.83 -16.20 26.14
CA LEU A 76 -13.76 -16.28 27.25
C LEU A 76 -13.58 -15.12 28.23
N THR A 77 -14.68 -14.77 28.92
CA THR A 77 -14.63 -13.94 30.12
C THR A 77 -14.02 -14.74 31.29
N PRO A 78 -13.59 -14.09 32.39
CA PRO A 78 -13.15 -14.80 33.60
C PRO A 78 -14.19 -15.73 34.21
N ASP A 79 -15.48 -15.46 33.99
CA ASP A 79 -16.59 -16.30 34.46
C ASP A 79 -16.84 -17.54 33.56
N GLY A 80 -16.15 -17.63 32.43
CA GLY A 80 -16.24 -18.75 31.49
C GLY A 80 -17.28 -18.58 30.39
N ASP A 81 -17.91 -17.43 30.29
CA ASP A 81 -18.82 -17.08 29.19
C ASP A 81 -18.02 -16.63 27.96
N ILE A 82 -18.62 -16.77 26.77
CA ILE A 82 -18.01 -16.22 25.55
C ILE A 82 -17.97 -14.69 25.66
N TRP A 83 -16.75 -14.11 25.51
CA TRP A 83 -16.61 -12.66 25.44
C TRP A 83 -17.26 -12.12 24.17
N GLN A 84 -18.02 -11.01 24.30
CA GLN A 84 -18.76 -10.41 23.20
C GLN A 84 -18.40 -8.95 23.00
N TRP A 85 -18.31 -8.54 21.74
CA TRP A 85 -18.07 -7.17 21.36
C TRP A 85 -19.30 -6.55 20.70
N ASP A 86 -19.71 -5.37 21.18
CA ASP A 86 -20.94 -4.70 20.77
C ASP A 86 -20.70 -3.36 20.04
N LYS A 87 -19.45 -2.97 19.85
CA LYS A 87 -19.13 -1.61 19.36
C LYS A 87 -19.20 -1.45 17.85
N TRP A 88 -19.25 -2.53 17.09
CA TRP A 88 -19.50 -2.51 15.65
C TRP A 88 -20.79 -3.25 15.31
N GLN A 89 -20.86 -4.51 15.65
CA GLN A 89 -22.07 -5.32 15.56
C GLN A 89 -22.34 -5.96 16.92
N ALA A 90 -23.61 -6.06 17.31
CA ALA A 90 -23.97 -6.59 18.60
C ALA A 90 -23.60 -8.08 18.73
N GLY A 91 -22.98 -8.44 19.85
CA GLY A 91 -22.75 -9.81 20.26
C GLY A 91 -21.75 -10.60 19.40
N MET A 92 -20.75 -9.98 18.84
CA MET A 92 -19.72 -10.68 18.09
C MET A 92 -18.72 -11.36 19.03
N ALA A 93 -18.45 -12.66 18.82
CA ALA A 93 -17.39 -13.39 19.50
C ALA A 93 -16.05 -13.18 18.83
N LEU A 94 -14.97 -13.18 19.60
CA LEU A 94 -13.60 -13.04 19.10
C LEU A 94 -12.96 -14.43 18.99
N VAL A 95 -12.39 -14.76 17.83
CA VAL A 95 -11.66 -16.03 17.62
C VAL A 95 -10.38 -16.05 18.46
N ASP A 96 -10.16 -17.12 19.20
CA ASP A 96 -8.95 -17.30 20.00
C ASP A 96 -7.83 -17.97 19.19
N PHE A 97 -6.96 -17.18 18.60
CA PHE A 97 -5.80 -17.66 17.83
C PHE A 97 -4.65 -18.22 18.70
N THR A 98 -4.78 -18.21 20.03
CA THR A 98 -3.89 -18.98 20.91
C THR A 98 -4.26 -20.46 20.94
N ASN A 99 -5.47 -20.80 20.47
CA ASN A 99 -5.94 -22.15 20.27
C ASN A 99 -5.59 -22.64 18.84
N PRO A 100 -4.69 -23.63 18.68
CA PRO A 100 -4.31 -24.14 17.35
C PRO A 100 -5.48 -24.75 16.57
N GLU A 101 -6.48 -25.32 17.26
CA GLU A 101 -7.66 -25.88 16.61
C GLU A 101 -8.56 -24.78 16.06
N ALA A 102 -8.73 -23.67 16.80
CA ALA A 102 -9.46 -22.50 16.33
C ALA A 102 -8.76 -21.85 15.13
N THR A 103 -7.43 -21.77 15.14
CA THR A 103 -6.63 -21.29 14.02
C THR A 103 -6.86 -22.15 12.77
N SER A 104 -6.75 -23.46 12.90
CA SER A 104 -6.95 -24.41 11.80
C SER A 104 -8.39 -24.36 11.27
N TRP A 105 -9.37 -24.23 12.15
CA TRP A 105 -10.77 -24.08 11.79
C TRP A 105 -11.01 -22.80 10.98
N PHE A 106 -10.48 -21.66 11.43
CA PHE A 106 -10.60 -20.38 10.73
C PHE A 106 -9.94 -20.43 9.35
N GLN A 107 -8.74 -20.99 9.28
CA GLN A 107 -8.02 -21.20 8.00
C GLN A 107 -8.81 -22.11 7.05
N ALA A 108 -9.45 -23.17 7.54
CA ALA A 108 -10.25 -24.08 6.70
C ALA A 108 -11.47 -23.36 6.08
N LYS A 109 -12.10 -22.40 6.80
CA LYS A 109 -13.20 -21.59 6.24
C LYS A 109 -12.70 -20.65 5.16
N LEU A 110 -11.55 -20.02 5.36
CA LEU A 110 -10.95 -19.12 4.36
C LEU A 110 -10.42 -19.86 3.14
N LYS A 111 -9.96 -21.10 3.31
CA LYS A 111 -9.49 -21.94 2.18
C LYS A 111 -10.58 -22.14 1.12
N VAL A 112 -11.84 -22.25 1.53
CA VAL A 112 -12.97 -22.38 0.58
C VAL A 112 -13.00 -21.19 -0.39
N LEU A 113 -12.73 -19.98 0.09
CA LEU A 113 -12.70 -18.78 -0.75
C LEU A 113 -11.51 -18.80 -1.73
N LEU A 114 -10.35 -19.31 -1.27
CA LEU A 114 -9.18 -19.48 -2.14
C LEU A 114 -9.46 -20.50 -3.25
N ASP A 115 -10.17 -21.60 -2.93
CA ASP A 115 -10.58 -22.62 -3.89
C ASP A 115 -11.59 -22.07 -4.91
N GLN A 116 -12.42 -21.09 -4.54
CA GLN A 116 -13.33 -20.35 -5.44
C GLN A 116 -12.61 -19.32 -6.30
N GLY A 117 -11.33 -19.05 -6.09
CA GLY A 117 -10.51 -18.16 -6.91
C GLY A 117 -10.18 -16.81 -6.30
N VAL A 118 -10.46 -16.57 -5.02
CA VAL A 118 -9.96 -15.41 -4.28
C VAL A 118 -8.43 -15.45 -4.21
N ASP A 119 -7.76 -14.32 -4.44
CA ASP A 119 -6.29 -14.23 -4.48
C ASP A 119 -5.67 -13.80 -3.16
N GLY A 120 -6.39 -13.02 -2.34
CA GLY A 120 -5.88 -12.51 -1.05
C GLY A 120 -6.98 -11.98 -0.15
N PHE A 121 -6.63 -11.60 1.07
CA PHE A 121 -7.55 -11.14 2.09
C PHE A 121 -7.19 -9.76 2.61
N LYS A 122 -8.23 -8.90 2.80
CA LYS A 122 -8.15 -7.71 3.64
C LYS A 122 -8.47 -8.14 5.07
N THR A 123 -7.44 -8.22 5.92
CA THR A 123 -7.58 -8.53 7.35
C THR A 123 -7.90 -7.25 8.11
N ASP A 124 -9.18 -6.98 8.25
CA ASP A 124 -9.67 -5.81 8.95
C ASP A 124 -9.81 -6.07 10.46
N PHE A 125 -9.87 -5.00 11.25
CA PHE A 125 -9.85 -5.07 12.71
C PHE A 125 -8.58 -5.75 13.29
N GLY A 126 -8.70 -6.42 14.43
CA GLY A 126 -7.58 -7.05 15.14
C GLY A 126 -6.92 -6.14 16.19
N GLU A 127 -7.41 -4.92 16.34
CA GLU A 127 -7.15 -4.02 17.47
C GLU A 127 -8.35 -4.00 18.44
N ARG A 128 -8.24 -3.25 19.54
CA ARG A 128 -9.24 -3.14 20.62
C ARG A 128 -9.51 -4.50 21.29
N ILE A 129 -8.49 -5.29 21.44
CA ILE A 129 -8.55 -6.61 22.07
C ILE A 129 -8.75 -6.42 23.59
N PRO A 130 -9.68 -7.18 24.23
CA PRO A 130 -9.96 -7.04 25.64
C PRO A 130 -8.79 -7.49 26.53
N THR A 131 -8.70 -6.88 27.72
CA THR A 131 -7.69 -7.23 28.75
C THR A 131 -8.31 -7.92 29.98
N ASP A 132 -9.65 -8.07 30.01
CA ASP A 132 -10.40 -8.72 31.05
C ASP A 132 -10.97 -10.08 30.58
N VAL A 133 -10.12 -10.89 29.98
CA VAL A 133 -10.48 -12.16 29.33
C VAL A 133 -9.52 -13.29 29.67
N VAL A 134 -9.89 -14.51 29.31
CA VAL A 134 -9.08 -15.72 29.44
C VAL A 134 -8.77 -16.27 28.04
N TRP A 135 -7.49 -16.44 27.76
CA TRP A 135 -6.96 -17.04 26.53
C TRP A 135 -6.78 -18.55 26.73
N HIS A 136 -6.99 -19.32 25.66
CA HIS A 136 -6.88 -20.77 25.69
C HIS A 136 -5.52 -21.29 26.22
N ASP A 137 -4.44 -20.61 25.85
CA ASP A 137 -3.08 -20.99 26.28
C ASP A 137 -2.67 -20.40 27.63
N GLY A 138 -3.54 -19.65 28.28
CA GLY A 138 -3.26 -18.95 29.55
C GLY A 138 -2.38 -17.72 29.43
N SER A 139 -2.21 -17.17 28.22
CA SER A 139 -1.48 -15.93 27.97
C SER A 139 -2.03 -14.76 28.79
N ASP A 140 -1.13 -13.84 29.19
CA ASP A 140 -1.45 -12.61 29.88
C ASP A 140 -2.28 -11.67 28.98
N PRO A 141 -3.54 -11.33 29.36
CA PRO A 141 -4.41 -10.51 28.53
C PRO A 141 -3.87 -9.11 28.20
N GLU A 142 -3.11 -8.48 29.12
CA GLU A 142 -2.48 -7.19 28.86
C GLU A 142 -1.44 -7.27 27.72
N ARG A 143 -0.68 -8.36 27.66
CA ARG A 143 0.26 -8.59 26.58
C ARG A 143 -0.45 -8.95 25.28
N MET A 144 -1.54 -9.70 25.37
CA MET A 144 -2.34 -10.11 24.21
C MET A 144 -3.06 -8.95 23.55
N HIS A 145 -3.31 -7.84 24.27
CA HIS A 145 -3.96 -6.65 23.71
C HIS A 145 -3.32 -6.20 22.38
N ASN A 146 -2.00 -6.16 22.30
CA ASN A 146 -1.29 -5.83 21.06
C ASN A 146 -0.81 -7.06 20.27
N TYR A 147 -0.52 -8.17 20.95
CA TYR A 147 0.04 -9.35 20.28
C TYR A 147 -1.00 -10.11 19.44
N TYR A 148 -2.27 -9.97 19.75
CA TYR A 148 -3.36 -10.63 19.01
C TYR A 148 -3.32 -10.32 17.52
N THR A 149 -3.08 -9.06 17.13
CA THR A 149 -3.00 -8.68 15.72
C THR A 149 -1.92 -9.46 14.96
N HIS A 150 -0.79 -9.74 15.64
CA HIS A 150 0.26 -10.60 15.07
C HIS A 150 -0.27 -12.01 14.82
N LEU A 151 -0.96 -12.63 15.77
CA LEU A 151 -1.50 -13.98 15.65
C LEU A 151 -2.57 -14.08 14.55
N TYR A 152 -3.47 -13.10 14.49
CA TYR A 152 -4.50 -13.02 13.46
C TYR A 152 -3.91 -12.92 12.06
N ASN A 153 -3.03 -11.94 11.83
CA ASN A 153 -2.40 -11.75 10.54
C ASN A 153 -1.50 -12.95 10.16
N LYS A 154 -0.80 -13.53 11.12
CA LYS A 154 -0.01 -14.76 10.93
C LYS A 154 -0.89 -15.91 10.44
N ALA A 155 -2.02 -16.17 11.08
CA ALA A 155 -2.92 -17.26 10.71
C ALA A 155 -3.39 -17.16 9.25
N VAL A 156 -3.71 -15.95 8.78
CA VAL A 156 -4.14 -15.72 7.40
C VAL A 156 -2.96 -15.76 6.43
N PHE A 157 -1.82 -15.19 6.80
CA PHE A 157 -0.62 -15.19 5.96
C PHE A 157 -0.09 -16.61 5.72
N GLU A 158 0.01 -17.43 6.78
CA GLU A 158 0.45 -18.83 6.67
C GLU A 158 -0.50 -19.66 5.79
N LEU A 159 -1.81 -19.43 5.87
CA LEU A 159 -2.74 -20.06 4.95
C LEU A 159 -2.45 -19.68 3.50
N LEU A 160 -2.29 -18.40 3.21
CA LEU A 160 -1.98 -17.91 1.86
C LEU A 160 -0.68 -18.50 1.34
N GLU A 161 0.38 -18.52 2.16
CA GLU A 161 1.67 -19.08 1.80
C GLU A 161 1.60 -20.59 1.53
N ASN A 162 0.86 -21.33 2.35
CA ASN A 162 0.64 -22.75 2.16
C ASN A 162 -0.14 -23.08 0.87
N GLU A 163 -1.12 -22.26 0.51
CA GLU A 163 -1.99 -22.51 -0.65
C GLU A 163 -1.44 -21.91 -1.97
N ARG A 164 -0.62 -20.87 -1.90
CA ARG A 164 -0.09 -20.14 -3.08
C ARG A 164 1.39 -20.37 -3.32
N GLY A 165 2.13 -20.79 -2.29
CA GLY A 165 3.58 -20.94 -2.33
C GLY A 165 4.32 -19.89 -1.52
N GLN A 166 5.54 -20.21 -1.16
CA GLN A 166 6.41 -19.32 -0.40
C GLN A 166 6.69 -18.03 -1.19
N GLY A 167 6.51 -16.88 -0.55
CA GLY A 167 6.71 -15.56 -1.16
C GLY A 167 5.52 -15.04 -1.98
N GLU A 168 4.42 -15.82 -2.11
CA GLU A 168 3.22 -15.41 -2.87
C GLU A 168 2.07 -14.94 -1.97
N ALA A 169 2.25 -14.95 -0.64
CA ALA A 169 1.24 -14.49 0.31
C ALA A 169 1.18 -12.97 0.38
N VAL A 170 -0.01 -12.39 0.21
CA VAL A 170 -0.28 -10.96 0.38
C VAL A 170 -1.51 -10.77 1.25
N LEU A 171 -1.32 -10.10 2.39
CA LEU A 171 -2.39 -9.54 3.20
C LEU A 171 -2.61 -8.07 2.86
N PHE A 172 -3.80 -7.58 3.17
CA PHE A 172 -4.09 -6.16 3.26
C PHE A 172 -4.60 -5.86 4.67
N ALA A 173 -3.65 -5.61 5.60
CA ALA A 173 -3.91 -5.60 7.04
C ALA A 173 -4.12 -4.19 7.59
N ARG A 174 -5.09 -4.03 8.53
CA ARG A 174 -5.31 -2.78 9.26
C ARG A 174 -4.45 -2.71 10.51
N SER A 175 -4.62 -3.67 11.40
CA SER A 175 -3.90 -3.66 12.67
C SER A 175 -2.45 -4.08 12.52
N ALA A 176 -1.58 -3.46 13.30
CA ALA A 176 -0.15 -3.67 13.26
C ALA A 176 0.45 -3.68 14.68
N ALA A 177 1.38 -4.57 14.92
CA ALA A 177 2.19 -4.62 16.13
C ALA A 177 3.59 -5.13 15.79
N ALA A 178 4.52 -5.11 16.75
CA ALA A 178 5.85 -5.66 16.59
C ALA A 178 5.77 -7.12 16.12
N GLY A 179 6.48 -7.46 15.05
CA GLY A 179 6.42 -8.76 14.37
C GLY A 179 5.49 -8.77 13.15
N GLY A 180 4.55 -7.83 13.04
CA GLY A 180 3.64 -7.70 11.87
C GLY A 180 4.33 -7.26 10.58
N GLN A 181 5.56 -6.76 10.66
CA GLN A 181 6.37 -6.35 9.51
C GLN A 181 6.58 -7.48 8.49
N GLN A 182 6.56 -8.73 8.94
CA GLN A 182 6.71 -9.90 8.09
C GLN A 182 5.43 -10.29 7.33
N TYR A 183 4.32 -9.61 7.57
CA TYR A 183 3.02 -9.88 6.92
C TYR A 183 2.53 -8.66 6.13
N PRO A 184 3.14 -8.34 4.98
CA PRO A 184 2.72 -7.20 4.18
C PRO A 184 1.38 -7.48 3.50
N VAL A 185 0.59 -6.44 3.20
CA VAL A 185 0.83 -5.00 3.27
C VAL A 185 -0.14 -4.35 4.25
N HIS A 186 0.06 -3.06 4.62
CA HIS A 186 -0.77 -2.38 5.61
C HIS A 186 -1.43 -1.12 5.05
N TRP A 187 -2.57 -0.69 5.65
CA TRP A 187 -3.17 0.62 5.38
C TRP A 187 -3.57 1.34 6.67
N GLY A 188 -3.79 2.64 6.58
CA GLY A 188 -3.98 3.52 7.73
C GLY A 188 -5.38 3.50 8.39
N GLY A 189 -6.30 2.60 7.96
CA GLY A 189 -7.66 2.49 8.52
C GLY A 189 -8.61 3.58 8.02
N ASP A 190 -9.65 3.84 8.81
CA ASP A 190 -10.85 4.60 8.44
C ASP A 190 -10.68 6.10 8.73
N CYS A 191 -9.94 6.79 7.88
CA CYS A 191 -9.72 8.24 8.01
C CYS A 191 -10.87 9.06 7.40
N TRP A 192 -11.05 10.29 7.88
CA TRP A 192 -12.02 11.23 7.32
C TRP A 192 -11.62 11.73 5.92
N SER A 193 -12.62 12.12 5.13
CA SER A 193 -12.44 12.69 3.80
C SER A 193 -12.12 14.19 3.87
N SER A 194 -10.97 14.56 4.44
CA SER A 194 -10.52 15.94 4.60
C SER A 194 -9.01 16.10 4.40
N PHE A 195 -8.55 17.32 4.15
CA PHE A 195 -7.12 17.60 4.02
C PHE A 195 -6.34 17.35 5.32
N GLU A 196 -6.93 17.63 6.48
CA GLU A 196 -6.34 17.36 7.78
C GLU A 196 -6.10 15.85 7.95
N ALA A 197 -7.14 15.04 7.68
CA ALA A 197 -7.01 13.58 7.78
C ALA A 197 -6.02 13.01 6.76
N MET A 198 -5.93 13.59 5.56
CA MET A 198 -4.92 13.24 4.56
C MET A 198 -3.50 13.48 5.10
N ALA A 199 -3.26 14.62 5.77
CA ALA A 199 -1.97 14.94 6.36
C ALA A 199 -1.65 14.04 7.57
N GLU A 200 -2.63 13.76 8.43
CA GLU A 200 -2.46 12.87 9.58
C GLU A 200 -2.23 11.42 9.14
N SER A 201 -2.87 10.98 8.05
CA SER A 201 -2.62 9.67 7.44
C SER A 201 -1.17 9.53 6.98
N LEU A 202 -0.60 10.58 6.37
CA LEU A 202 0.82 10.59 6.01
C LEU A 202 1.72 10.49 7.24
N ARG A 203 1.48 11.31 8.28
CA ARG A 203 2.26 11.26 9.52
C ARG A 203 2.21 9.89 10.20
N GLY A 204 1.01 9.31 10.30
CA GLY A 204 0.82 7.95 10.83
C GLY A 204 1.61 6.91 10.03
N GLY A 205 1.55 6.98 8.70
CA GLY A 205 2.30 6.07 7.82
C GLY A 205 3.81 6.23 7.91
N LEU A 206 4.33 7.45 8.02
CA LEU A 206 5.75 7.69 8.22
C LEU A 206 6.24 7.16 9.57
N SER A 207 5.41 7.27 10.63
CA SER A 207 5.68 6.67 11.94
C SER A 207 5.70 5.14 11.86
N LEU A 208 4.76 4.54 11.13
CA LEU A 208 4.72 3.09 10.89
C LEU A 208 5.96 2.63 10.12
N SER A 209 6.36 3.38 9.09
CA SER A 209 7.57 3.12 8.31
C SER A 209 8.84 3.11 9.17
N LEU A 210 8.99 4.06 10.11
CA LEU A 210 10.10 4.10 11.08
C LEU A 210 10.10 2.91 12.03
N SER A 211 8.96 2.21 12.18
CA SER A 211 8.85 0.98 12.95
C SER A 211 9.19 -0.28 12.13
N GLY A 212 9.69 -0.12 10.89
CA GLY A 212 10.14 -1.21 10.02
C GLY A 212 9.05 -1.84 9.16
N PHE A 213 7.89 -1.19 9.01
CA PHE A 213 6.87 -1.61 8.05
C PHE A 213 7.24 -1.12 6.65
N GLY A 214 7.61 -2.05 5.77
CA GLY A 214 8.13 -1.74 4.45
C GLY A 214 7.10 -1.16 3.48
N PHE A 215 5.81 -1.47 3.69
CA PHE A 215 4.72 -1.15 2.76
C PHE A 215 3.53 -0.59 3.51
N TRP A 216 3.13 0.64 3.17
CA TRP A 216 2.01 1.32 3.77
C TRP A 216 1.25 2.14 2.73
N SER A 217 -0.05 2.22 2.86
CA SER A 217 -0.93 3.07 2.07
C SER A 217 -2.14 3.56 2.87
N HIS A 218 -3.10 4.13 2.17
CA HIS A 218 -4.29 4.73 2.74
C HIS A 218 -5.44 4.69 1.74
N ASP A 219 -6.66 4.90 2.21
CA ASP A 219 -7.84 5.00 1.35
C ASP A 219 -7.85 6.34 0.61
N ILE A 220 -7.68 6.31 -0.71
CA ILE A 220 -7.64 7.53 -1.53
C ILE A 220 -8.99 8.22 -1.49
N GLY A 221 -8.97 9.48 -1.04
CA GLY A 221 -10.14 10.30 -0.82
C GLY A 221 -10.71 10.23 0.60
N GLY A 222 -10.07 9.47 1.50
CA GLY A 222 -10.57 9.18 2.84
C GLY A 222 -11.67 8.12 2.85
N PHE A 223 -11.83 7.42 3.97
CA PHE A 223 -12.85 6.37 4.14
C PHE A 223 -14.19 6.96 4.58
N GLU A 224 -14.20 7.73 5.67
CA GLU A 224 -15.41 8.28 6.27
C GLU A 224 -15.89 9.54 5.52
N GLY A 225 -17.18 9.58 5.23
CA GLY A 225 -17.83 10.69 4.53
C GLY A 225 -17.61 10.65 3.01
N THR A 226 -18.03 11.71 2.34
CA THR A 226 -17.82 11.93 0.91
C THR A 226 -16.83 13.07 0.73
N PRO A 227 -15.69 12.87 0.07
CA PRO A 227 -14.72 13.92 -0.13
C PRO A 227 -15.25 15.02 -1.04
N ASP A 228 -14.83 16.24 -0.77
CA ASP A 228 -14.87 17.30 -1.78
C ASP A 228 -14.03 16.86 -2.99
N PRO A 229 -14.40 17.24 -4.23
CA PRO A 229 -13.61 16.93 -5.43
C PRO A 229 -12.15 17.36 -5.35
N ALA A 230 -11.83 18.47 -4.67
CA ALA A 230 -10.46 18.92 -4.47
C ALA A 230 -9.68 17.94 -3.56
N VAL A 231 -10.26 17.52 -2.43
CA VAL A 231 -9.67 16.52 -1.54
C VAL A 231 -9.40 15.22 -2.30
N PHE A 232 -10.36 14.74 -3.08
CA PHE A 232 -10.21 13.50 -3.84
C PHE A 232 -9.07 13.60 -4.87
N LYS A 233 -9.01 14.68 -5.65
CA LYS A 233 -7.96 14.90 -6.66
C LYS A 233 -6.56 15.02 -6.05
N ARG A 234 -6.40 15.77 -4.95
CA ARG A 234 -5.12 15.88 -4.23
C ARG A 234 -4.70 14.53 -3.65
N TRP A 235 -5.66 13.78 -3.10
CA TRP A 235 -5.38 12.46 -2.54
C TRP A 235 -5.04 11.42 -3.62
N LEU A 236 -5.58 11.54 -4.84
CA LEU A 236 -5.16 10.70 -5.98
C LEU A 236 -3.66 10.85 -6.27
N ALA A 237 -3.16 12.07 -6.38
CA ALA A 237 -1.74 12.31 -6.63
C ALA A 237 -0.85 11.72 -5.52
N PHE A 238 -1.20 11.93 -4.25
CA PHE A 238 -0.51 11.34 -3.11
C PHE A 238 -0.62 9.81 -3.08
N GLY A 239 -1.83 9.27 -3.17
CA GLY A 239 -2.06 7.84 -3.02
C GLY A 239 -1.47 6.99 -4.14
N LEU A 240 -1.37 7.53 -5.34
CA LEU A 240 -0.74 6.85 -6.48
C LEU A 240 0.80 6.95 -6.47
N LEU A 241 1.37 7.77 -5.60
CA LEU A 241 2.81 7.83 -5.30
C LEU A 241 3.17 7.16 -3.95
N SER A 242 2.31 6.26 -3.47
CA SER A 242 2.54 5.39 -2.31
C SER A 242 3.00 4.00 -2.71
N SER A 243 3.38 3.15 -1.77
CA SER A 243 3.86 1.78 -2.05
C SER A 243 2.81 0.94 -2.79
N HIS A 244 1.55 0.99 -2.34
CA HIS A 244 0.39 0.43 -3.03
C HIS A 244 -0.78 1.42 -2.93
N SER A 245 -1.84 1.24 -3.74
CA SER A 245 -2.87 2.27 -3.90
C SER A 245 -4.24 1.65 -4.02
N ARG A 246 -5.22 2.25 -3.33
CA ARG A 246 -6.60 1.79 -3.34
C ARG A 246 -7.59 2.95 -3.36
N LEU A 247 -8.59 2.87 -4.25
CA LEU A 247 -9.77 3.73 -4.21
C LEU A 247 -10.81 3.06 -3.31
N HIS A 248 -11.09 3.63 -2.14
CA HIS A 248 -12.01 3.04 -1.19
C HIS A 248 -12.65 4.09 -0.27
N GLY A 249 -13.89 3.86 0.15
CA GLY A 249 -14.61 4.71 1.10
C GLY A 249 -15.98 4.14 1.44
N SER A 250 -16.57 4.60 2.56
CA SER A 250 -17.82 4.09 3.12
C SER A 250 -19.08 4.72 2.51
N SER A 251 -19.08 6.03 2.32
CA SER A 251 -20.32 6.81 2.10
C SER A 251 -20.59 7.18 0.64
N SER A 252 -19.61 7.01 -0.25
CA SER A 252 -19.76 7.24 -1.67
C SER A 252 -18.80 6.39 -2.49
N TYR A 253 -19.11 6.17 -3.76
CA TYR A 253 -18.20 5.49 -4.67
C TYR A 253 -16.95 6.34 -4.90
N ARG A 254 -15.77 5.74 -4.74
CA ARG A 254 -14.47 6.36 -4.99
C ARG A 254 -14.02 6.17 -6.44
N VAL A 255 -14.96 6.26 -7.39
CA VAL A 255 -14.63 6.22 -8.81
C VAL A 255 -14.40 7.63 -9.33
N PRO A 256 -13.33 7.89 -10.10
CA PRO A 256 -12.94 9.26 -10.44
C PRO A 256 -14.01 10.11 -11.11
N TRP A 257 -14.87 9.53 -11.95
CA TRP A 257 -15.93 10.27 -12.65
C TRP A 257 -17.06 10.80 -11.76
N GLU A 258 -17.20 10.33 -10.53
CA GLU A 258 -18.11 10.93 -9.53
C GLU A 258 -17.60 12.30 -9.01
N PHE A 259 -16.30 12.57 -9.24
CA PHE A 259 -15.62 13.81 -8.79
C PHE A 259 -15.27 14.73 -9.98
N GLY A 260 -15.83 14.48 -11.16
CA GLY A 260 -15.68 15.27 -12.38
C GLY A 260 -14.60 14.77 -13.34
N ASP A 261 -14.61 15.32 -14.55
CA ASP A 261 -13.72 14.88 -15.63
C ASP A 261 -12.24 15.12 -15.30
N GLU A 262 -11.92 16.21 -14.62
CA GLU A 262 -10.56 16.50 -14.16
C GLU A 262 -10.04 15.41 -13.20
N ALA A 263 -10.89 14.87 -12.32
CA ALA A 263 -10.49 13.76 -11.45
C ALA A 263 -10.19 12.48 -12.24
N VAL A 264 -10.87 12.26 -13.39
CA VAL A 264 -10.55 11.17 -14.30
C VAL A 264 -9.17 11.36 -14.93
N ASP A 265 -8.84 12.59 -15.33
CA ASP A 265 -7.54 12.91 -15.94
C ASP A 265 -6.41 12.76 -14.93
N VAL A 266 -6.57 13.28 -13.71
CA VAL A 266 -5.61 13.14 -12.61
C VAL A 266 -5.39 11.65 -12.29
N ALA A 267 -6.46 10.87 -12.14
CA ALA A 267 -6.36 9.43 -11.86
C ALA A 267 -5.60 8.70 -12.97
N ARG A 268 -5.92 9.00 -14.24
CA ARG A 268 -5.25 8.40 -15.39
C ARG A 268 -3.76 8.73 -15.42
N GLN A 269 -3.42 9.99 -15.23
CA GLN A 269 -2.04 10.47 -15.26
C GLN A 269 -1.18 9.79 -14.18
N PHE A 270 -1.59 9.85 -12.93
CA PHE A 270 -0.80 9.31 -11.83
C PHE A 270 -0.79 7.77 -11.79
N THR A 271 -1.86 7.10 -12.25
CA THR A 271 -1.84 5.63 -12.39
C THR A 271 -0.82 5.20 -13.43
N ARG A 272 -0.79 5.86 -14.60
CA ARG A 272 0.18 5.57 -15.66
C ARG A 272 1.60 5.88 -15.22
N LEU A 273 1.80 7.03 -14.55
CA LEU A 273 3.10 7.37 -13.98
C LEU A 273 3.58 6.30 -12.99
N LYS A 274 2.69 5.83 -12.10
CA LYS A 274 3.02 4.74 -11.18
C LYS A 274 3.45 3.47 -11.92
N HIS A 275 2.76 3.08 -12.98
CA HIS A 275 3.13 1.91 -13.77
C HIS A 275 4.49 2.07 -14.45
N ARG A 276 4.77 3.26 -14.99
CA ARG A 276 6.11 3.55 -15.52
C ARG A 276 7.21 3.48 -14.46
N LEU A 277 6.91 3.89 -13.22
CA LEU A 277 7.84 3.81 -12.09
C LEU A 277 8.00 2.39 -11.53
N MET A 278 7.24 1.39 -11.98
CA MET A 278 7.26 0.05 -11.37
C MET A 278 8.63 -0.63 -11.33
N PRO A 279 9.50 -0.57 -12.36
CA PRO A 279 10.84 -1.13 -12.25
C PRO A 279 11.64 -0.55 -11.08
N TYR A 280 11.56 0.78 -10.88
CA TYR A 280 12.17 1.46 -9.74
C TYR A 280 11.49 1.07 -8.42
N LEU A 281 10.16 1.16 -8.35
CA LEU A 281 9.39 0.89 -7.12
C LEU A 281 9.53 -0.55 -6.67
N TYR A 282 9.57 -1.50 -7.59
CA TYR A 282 9.75 -2.90 -7.23
C TYR A 282 11.20 -3.19 -6.78
N GLY A 283 12.18 -2.50 -7.34
CA GLY A 283 13.55 -2.50 -6.83
C GLY A 283 13.64 -2.01 -5.39
N VAL A 284 12.93 -0.92 -5.07
CA VAL A 284 12.79 -0.39 -3.70
C VAL A 284 12.05 -1.38 -2.79
N ALA A 285 11.04 -2.09 -3.32
CA ALA A 285 10.32 -3.12 -2.57
C ALA A 285 11.21 -4.32 -2.24
N VAL A 286 12.06 -4.74 -3.17
CA VAL A 286 13.07 -5.80 -2.94
C VAL A 286 14.09 -5.36 -1.88
N GLU A 287 14.52 -4.10 -1.90
CA GLU A 287 15.36 -3.54 -0.83
C GLU A 287 14.63 -3.60 0.52
N ALA A 288 13.37 -3.15 0.58
CA ALA A 288 12.58 -3.20 1.81
C ALA A 288 12.44 -4.63 2.36
N HIS A 289 12.21 -5.61 1.50
CA HIS A 289 12.17 -7.02 1.90
C HIS A 289 13.50 -7.52 2.48
N ARG A 290 14.62 -7.13 1.89
CA ARG A 290 15.95 -7.62 2.29
C ARG A 290 16.51 -6.92 3.52
N THR A 291 16.22 -5.64 3.69
CA THR A 291 16.88 -4.77 4.69
C THR A 291 15.96 -4.22 5.75
N GLY A 292 14.64 -4.22 5.53
CA GLY A 292 13.66 -3.56 6.37
C GLY A 292 13.56 -2.04 6.15
N VAL A 293 14.33 -1.46 5.22
CA VAL A 293 14.23 -0.03 4.87
C VAL A 293 12.94 0.19 4.08
N PRO A 294 12.01 1.06 4.55
CA PRO A 294 10.69 1.18 3.95
C PRO A 294 10.71 1.80 2.56
N THR A 295 9.63 1.52 1.79
CA THR A 295 9.44 2.12 0.45
C THR A 295 9.10 3.60 0.54
N MET A 296 8.32 4.02 1.53
CA MET A 296 8.03 5.43 1.84
C MET A 296 8.87 5.84 3.04
N ARG A 297 9.85 6.72 2.83
CA ARG A 297 10.88 7.05 3.82
C ARG A 297 10.66 8.46 4.37
N PRO A 298 10.49 8.64 5.70
CA PRO A 298 10.62 9.98 6.27
C PRO A 298 12.02 10.55 5.95
N LEU A 299 12.10 11.85 5.73
CA LEU A 299 13.37 12.51 5.38
C LEU A 299 14.47 12.23 6.42
N LEU A 300 14.09 12.14 7.70
CA LEU A 300 14.97 11.76 8.81
C LEU A 300 15.79 10.48 8.51
N LEU A 301 15.21 9.50 7.82
CA LEU A 301 15.89 8.22 7.55
C LEU A 301 17.05 8.38 6.56
N GLU A 302 16.89 9.27 5.56
CA GLU A 302 17.89 9.51 4.52
C GLU A 302 18.84 10.67 4.86
N PHE A 303 18.38 11.63 5.68
CA PHE A 303 19.14 12.82 6.06
C PHE A 303 19.17 12.99 7.60
N PRO A 304 19.75 12.02 8.35
CA PRO A 304 19.71 12.01 9.81
C PRO A 304 20.48 13.17 10.46
N GLU A 305 21.46 13.72 9.76
CA GLU A 305 22.27 14.85 10.23
C GLU A 305 21.62 16.22 9.96
N ASP A 306 20.57 16.27 9.11
CA ASP A 306 19.84 17.49 8.82
C ASP A 306 18.74 17.73 9.89
N PRO A 307 18.86 18.80 10.72
CA PRO A 307 17.87 19.06 11.76
C PRO A 307 16.45 19.32 11.24
N THR A 308 16.33 19.89 10.02
CA THR A 308 15.03 20.19 9.40
C THR A 308 14.35 18.92 8.90
N ALA A 309 15.10 17.98 8.35
CA ALA A 309 14.60 16.69 7.91
C ALA A 309 13.88 15.90 9.03
N ARG A 310 14.25 16.14 10.31
CA ARG A 310 13.63 15.48 11.46
C ARG A 310 12.19 15.91 11.72
N THR A 311 11.78 17.06 11.21
CA THR A 311 10.46 17.66 11.44
C THR A 311 9.62 17.82 10.18
N ALA A 312 10.16 17.45 9.01
CA ALA A 312 9.47 17.52 7.72
C ALA A 312 8.48 16.34 7.58
N ASP A 313 7.33 16.42 8.25
CA ASP A 313 6.35 15.35 8.44
C ASP A 313 5.19 15.35 7.42
N ARG A 314 5.21 16.29 6.45
CA ARG A 314 4.21 16.42 5.37
C ARG A 314 4.76 16.05 3.99
N GLN A 315 5.90 15.39 3.97
CA GLN A 315 6.60 14.95 2.78
C GLN A 315 7.43 13.70 3.08
N TYR A 316 7.85 12.99 2.05
CA TYR A 316 8.61 11.76 2.19
C TYR A 316 9.49 11.52 0.96
N LEU A 317 10.39 10.57 1.07
CA LEU A 317 11.06 9.98 -0.09
C LEU A 317 10.37 8.68 -0.48
N LEU A 318 10.04 8.53 -1.75
CA LEU A 318 9.59 7.29 -2.36
C LEU A 318 10.85 6.57 -2.89
N GLY A 319 11.30 5.57 -2.14
CA GLY A 319 12.66 5.03 -2.29
C GLY A 319 13.74 6.03 -1.89
N PRO A 320 14.99 5.83 -2.32
CA PRO A 320 16.10 6.69 -1.95
C PRO A 320 16.16 8.01 -2.71
N ASP A 321 15.50 8.13 -3.87
CA ASP A 321 15.83 9.16 -4.86
C ASP A 321 14.69 10.14 -5.19
N VAL A 322 13.43 9.84 -4.82
CA VAL A 322 12.27 10.62 -5.25
C VAL A 322 11.57 11.26 -4.05
N LEU A 323 11.66 12.58 -3.92
CA LEU A 323 10.94 13.36 -2.91
C LEU A 323 9.52 13.65 -3.40
N VAL A 324 8.55 13.38 -2.53
CA VAL A 324 7.13 13.62 -2.76
C VAL A 324 6.60 14.53 -1.64
N ALA A 325 6.04 15.68 -2.00
CA ALA A 325 5.37 16.57 -1.06
C ALA A 325 3.90 16.76 -1.47
N PRO A 326 2.97 15.97 -0.87
CA PRO A 326 1.55 16.08 -1.18
C PRO A 326 1.01 17.49 -0.87
N VAL A 327 0.04 17.93 -1.67
CA VAL A 327 -0.64 19.22 -1.49
C VAL A 327 -1.88 19.02 -0.65
N PHE A 328 -1.97 19.69 0.50
CA PHE A 328 -3.04 19.53 1.49
C PHE A 328 -3.98 20.75 1.51
N THR A 329 -4.17 21.39 0.36
CA THR A 329 -5.02 22.57 0.20
C THR A 329 -5.78 22.53 -1.12
N ASP A 330 -6.92 23.22 -1.17
CA ASP A 330 -7.73 23.34 -2.39
C ASP A 330 -7.04 24.24 -3.42
N ASP A 331 -6.50 25.38 -2.97
CA ASP A 331 -5.85 26.39 -3.81
C ASP A 331 -4.49 25.94 -4.40
N GLY A 332 -3.98 24.79 -3.98
CA GLY A 332 -2.74 24.22 -4.48
C GLY A 332 -1.47 24.76 -3.83
N GLU A 333 -1.58 25.64 -2.83
CA GLU A 333 -0.40 26.10 -2.10
C GLU A 333 0.24 24.96 -1.30
N VAL A 334 1.55 24.82 -1.45
CA VAL A 334 2.36 23.84 -0.73
C VAL A 334 3.67 24.46 -0.28
N GLU A 335 4.04 24.20 0.97
CA GLU A 335 5.35 24.52 1.52
C GLU A 335 6.05 23.20 1.86
N TYR A 336 7.28 23.03 1.36
CA TYR A 336 8.04 21.81 1.53
C TYR A 336 9.54 22.09 1.67
N TYR A 337 10.25 21.20 2.30
CA TYR A 337 11.68 21.29 2.52
C TYR A 337 12.44 20.48 1.48
N VAL A 338 13.44 21.07 0.86
CA VAL A 338 14.38 20.41 -0.04
C VAL A 338 15.70 20.22 0.72
N PRO A 339 16.16 18.98 0.94
CA PRO A 339 17.48 18.69 1.51
C PRO A 339 18.62 19.19 0.63
N GLU A 340 19.86 19.19 1.17
CA GLU A 340 21.05 19.63 0.46
C GLU A 340 21.18 19.00 -0.94
N GLY A 341 21.57 19.81 -1.93
CA GLY A 341 21.79 19.43 -3.32
C GLY A 341 20.80 20.07 -4.29
N THR A 342 20.94 19.71 -5.56
CA THR A 342 20.02 20.11 -6.61
C THR A 342 19.05 18.98 -6.92
N TRP A 343 17.78 19.32 -7.02
CA TRP A 343 16.69 18.40 -7.27
C TRP A 343 15.95 18.82 -8.55
N THR A 344 15.53 17.83 -9.34
CA THR A 344 14.82 18.08 -10.60
C THR A 344 13.39 17.60 -10.52
N HIS A 345 12.43 18.44 -10.87
CA HIS A 345 11.03 18.07 -10.89
C HIS A 345 10.76 17.01 -11.97
N LEU A 346 10.24 15.85 -11.58
CA LEU A 346 10.06 14.69 -12.46
C LEU A 346 9.11 14.97 -13.64
N LEU A 347 8.09 15.83 -13.42
CA LEU A 347 7.06 16.11 -14.42
C LEU A 347 7.42 17.28 -15.35
N THR A 348 8.19 18.28 -14.87
CA THR A 348 8.46 19.51 -15.64
C THR A 348 9.92 19.65 -16.08
N GLY A 349 10.86 19.02 -15.37
CA GLY A 349 12.30 19.20 -15.59
C GLY A 349 12.91 20.40 -14.88
N ASP A 350 12.09 21.24 -14.23
CA ASP A 350 12.57 22.39 -13.46
C ASP A 350 13.43 21.94 -12.28
N THR A 351 14.39 22.80 -11.89
CA THR A 351 15.31 22.50 -10.79
C THR A 351 15.09 23.39 -9.59
N VAL A 352 15.21 22.80 -8.40
CA VAL A 352 15.25 23.49 -7.13
C VAL A 352 16.49 23.10 -6.34
N THR A 353 16.97 23.98 -5.46
CA THR A 353 18.19 23.77 -4.68
C THR A 353 17.91 23.83 -3.18
N GLY A 354 18.43 22.88 -2.42
CA GLY A 354 18.44 22.85 -0.97
C GLY A 354 19.87 22.98 -0.38
N PRO A 355 19.97 23.14 0.96
CA PRO A 355 18.88 23.03 1.94
C PRO A 355 18.01 24.32 2.00
N ALA A 356 16.72 24.19 1.72
CA ALA A 356 15.79 25.33 1.76
C ALA A 356 14.33 24.89 1.87
N TRP A 357 13.49 25.77 2.43
CA TRP A 357 12.05 25.70 2.28
C TRP A 357 11.63 26.37 0.98
N HIS A 358 10.76 25.70 0.24
CA HIS A 358 10.16 26.21 -1.00
C HIS A 358 8.66 26.34 -0.80
N ARG A 359 8.07 27.32 -1.49
CA ARG A 359 6.63 27.54 -1.53
C ARG A 359 6.19 27.67 -2.98
N GLU A 360 5.26 26.85 -3.39
CA GLU A 360 4.78 26.76 -4.77
C GLU A 360 3.26 26.60 -4.81
N THR A 361 2.70 26.76 -6.00
CA THR A 361 1.27 26.49 -6.26
C THR A 361 1.16 25.49 -7.40
N HIS A 362 0.45 24.40 -7.17
CA HIS A 362 0.27 23.30 -8.12
C HIS A 362 -1.18 23.12 -8.55
N GLY A 363 -1.42 22.83 -9.83
CA GLY A 363 -2.68 22.26 -10.32
C GLY A 363 -2.93 20.85 -9.72
N PHE A 364 -4.12 20.29 -9.95
CA PHE A 364 -4.42 18.94 -9.45
C PHE A 364 -3.63 17.84 -10.17
N ASP A 365 -3.11 18.14 -11.34
CA ASP A 365 -2.24 17.28 -12.16
C ASP A 365 -0.76 17.35 -11.75
N SER A 366 -0.43 18.08 -10.70
CA SER A 366 0.94 18.29 -10.24
C SER A 366 1.05 18.36 -8.72
N LEU A 367 2.26 18.10 -8.22
CA LEU A 367 2.72 18.31 -6.84
C LEU A 367 4.25 18.39 -6.88
N PRO A 368 4.93 18.89 -5.84
CA PRO A 368 6.38 18.74 -5.75
C PRO A 368 6.77 17.27 -5.78
N LEU A 369 7.34 16.85 -6.91
CA LEU A 369 7.81 15.49 -7.20
C LEU A 369 9.23 15.62 -7.75
N LEU A 370 10.20 15.53 -6.85
CA LEU A 370 11.58 15.90 -7.15
C LEU A 370 12.50 14.69 -7.10
N VAL A 371 13.43 14.62 -8.05
CA VAL A 371 14.46 13.59 -8.10
C VAL A 371 15.80 14.22 -7.80
N ARG A 372 16.57 13.59 -6.88
CA ARG A 372 17.88 14.14 -6.50
C ARG A 372 18.89 14.05 -7.64
N GLN A 373 19.85 14.99 -7.66
CA GLN A 373 20.96 14.93 -8.60
C GLN A 373 21.77 13.65 -8.44
N GLY A 374 22.23 13.09 -9.56
CA GLY A 374 22.99 11.84 -9.63
C GLY A 374 22.13 10.59 -9.46
N ALA A 375 20.80 10.72 -9.35
CA ALA A 375 19.89 9.59 -9.39
C ALA A 375 19.70 9.05 -10.81
N VAL A 376 19.41 7.76 -10.90
CA VAL A 376 19.01 7.09 -12.14
C VAL A 376 17.74 6.30 -11.88
N LEU A 377 16.65 6.69 -12.51
CA LEU A 377 15.37 5.98 -12.42
C LEU A 377 15.22 5.01 -13.60
N ALA A 378 14.94 3.75 -13.29
CA ALA A 378 14.49 2.77 -14.26
C ALA A 378 12.97 2.92 -14.47
N LEU A 379 12.56 3.27 -15.68
CA LEU A 379 11.18 3.53 -16.06
C LEU A 379 10.72 2.51 -17.11
N GLY A 380 9.62 1.80 -16.83
CA GLY A 380 8.99 0.89 -17.77
C GLY A 380 8.25 1.62 -18.90
N ALA A 381 8.11 0.97 -20.03
CA ALA A 381 7.34 1.48 -21.16
C ALA A 381 5.84 1.20 -21.02
N ASP A 382 5.46 0.11 -20.35
CA ASP A 382 4.05 -0.29 -20.17
C ASP A 382 3.36 0.54 -19.09
N GLU A 383 2.42 1.37 -19.51
CA GLU A 383 1.58 2.20 -18.62
C GLU A 383 0.26 1.51 -18.24
N SER A 384 -0.03 0.34 -18.80
CA SER A 384 -1.33 -0.31 -18.70
C SER A 384 -1.45 -1.28 -17.53
N ARG A 385 -0.33 -1.75 -16.99
CA ARG A 385 -0.28 -2.74 -15.91
C ARG A 385 1.00 -2.62 -15.06
N PRO A 386 0.93 -3.01 -13.76
CA PRO A 386 2.10 -2.90 -12.87
C PRO A 386 3.12 -4.03 -13.06
N ASP A 387 2.70 -5.17 -13.62
CA ASP A 387 3.44 -6.42 -13.71
C ASP A 387 3.82 -6.81 -15.16
N GLY A 388 4.07 -5.82 -16.02
CA GLY A 388 4.57 -6.01 -17.38
C GLY A 388 6.01 -6.55 -17.43
N GLU A 389 6.52 -6.73 -18.64
CA GLU A 389 7.95 -7.05 -18.86
C GLU A 389 8.77 -5.76 -18.77
N TRP A 390 9.31 -5.48 -17.59
CA TRP A 390 9.93 -4.19 -17.28
C TRP A 390 11.21 -3.91 -18.09
N LEU A 391 11.86 -4.93 -18.65
CA LEU A 391 13.03 -4.77 -19.52
C LEU A 391 12.67 -4.47 -20.97
N ASP A 392 11.40 -4.55 -21.35
CA ASP A 392 10.99 -4.19 -22.71
C ASP A 392 10.93 -2.66 -22.83
N ASP A 393 11.75 -2.11 -23.74
CA ASP A 393 11.87 -0.67 -23.98
C ASP A 393 12.12 0.16 -22.70
N LEU A 394 12.92 -0.36 -21.76
CA LEU A 394 13.28 0.30 -20.51
C LEU A 394 13.94 1.66 -20.78
N GLU A 395 13.54 2.69 -20.04
CA GLU A 395 14.21 3.98 -19.99
C GLU A 395 15.04 4.10 -18.72
N LEU A 396 16.33 4.37 -18.85
CA LEU A 396 17.18 4.84 -17.76
C LEU A 396 17.20 6.37 -17.80
N ARG A 397 16.49 7.00 -16.86
CA ARG A 397 16.46 8.45 -16.76
C ARG A 397 17.48 8.92 -15.73
N VAL A 398 18.52 9.59 -16.23
CA VAL A 398 19.67 10.07 -15.45
C VAL A 398 19.45 11.54 -15.10
N PHE A 399 19.44 11.86 -13.82
CA PHE A 399 19.22 13.23 -13.33
C PHE A 399 20.56 13.90 -13.06
N ALA A 400 21.01 14.73 -14.01
CA ALA A 400 22.29 15.39 -13.97
C ALA A 400 22.14 16.92 -14.24
N PRO A 401 21.44 17.66 -13.37
CA PRO A 401 21.32 19.12 -13.50
C PRO A 401 22.70 19.80 -13.46
N ALA A 402 22.76 21.05 -13.91
CA ALA A 402 23.98 21.83 -13.92
C ALA A 402 24.69 21.81 -12.55
N GLY A 403 26.00 21.55 -12.56
CA GLY A 403 26.80 21.39 -11.34
C GLY A 403 26.85 19.98 -10.77
N THR A 404 26.16 18.98 -11.37
CA THR A 404 26.31 17.59 -10.99
C THR A 404 27.75 17.14 -11.32
N GLY A 405 28.48 16.66 -10.30
CA GLY A 405 29.82 16.12 -10.46
C GLY A 405 29.81 14.73 -11.11
N ASP A 406 31.00 14.13 -11.20
CA ASP A 406 31.17 12.75 -11.67
C ASP A 406 30.55 11.78 -10.66
N PHE A 407 29.91 10.70 -11.14
CA PHE A 407 29.34 9.67 -10.29
C PHE A 407 29.30 8.31 -11.00
N THR A 408 29.18 7.27 -10.19
CA THR A 408 28.84 5.92 -10.63
C THR A 408 27.60 5.46 -9.87
N ARG A 409 26.62 4.91 -10.60
CA ARG A 409 25.40 4.31 -10.04
C ARG A 409 25.15 2.94 -10.60
N THR A 410 24.85 2.00 -9.73
CA THR A 410 24.35 0.69 -10.11
C THR A 410 22.83 0.70 -10.00
N VAL A 411 22.15 0.41 -11.10
CA VAL A 411 20.70 0.28 -11.17
C VAL A 411 20.38 -1.19 -11.40
N THR A 412 19.66 -1.80 -10.48
CA THR A 412 19.20 -3.19 -10.59
C THR A 412 17.71 -3.21 -10.89
N VAL A 413 17.33 -3.84 -11.99
CA VAL A 413 15.93 -4.09 -12.32
C VAL A 413 15.62 -5.54 -11.94
N PRO A 414 14.69 -5.79 -11.00
CA PRO A 414 14.29 -7.13 -10.63
C PRO A 414 13.27 -7.70 -11.62
N ASP A 415 13.16 -9.03 -11.64
CA ASP A 415 12.00 -9.70 -12.20
C ASP A 415 10.83 -9.75 -11.18
N ARG A 416 9.72 -10.35 -11.58
CA ARG A 416 8.52 -10.45 -10.72
C ARG A 416 8.70 -11.35 -9.47
N THR A 417 9.78 -12.12 -9.40
CA THR A 417 10.13 -12.93 -8.22
C THR A 417 11.03 -12.18 -7.23
N GLY A 418 11.49 -10.96 -7.61
CA GLY A 418 12.46 -10.20 -6.85
C GLY A 418 13.92 -10.62 -7.10
N ALA A 419 14.16 -11.54 -8.04
CA ALA A 419 15.50 -11.84 -8.51
C ALA A 419 16.00 -10.75 -9.46
N VAL A 420 17.32 -10.60 -9.58
CA VAL A 420 17.92 -9.63 -10.49
C VAL A 420 17.71 -10.08 -11.92
N ALA A 421 16.98 -9.31 -12.71
CA ALA A 421 16.76 -9.55 -14.15
C ALA A 421 17.80 -8.84 -15.02
N ALA A 422 18.23 -7.64 -14.61
CA ALA A 422 19.30 -6.90 -15.28
C ALA A 422 19.98 -5.92 -14.31
N THR A 423 21.26 -5.66 -14.58
CA THR A 423 22.08 -4.67 -13.88
C THR A 423 22.63 -3.67 -14.88
N TYR A 424 22.53 -2.38 -14.55
CA TYR A 424 23.08 -1.29 -15.33
C TYR A 424 24.07 -0.51 -14.47
N GLU A 425 25.32 -0.41 -14.92
CA GLU A 425 26.31 0.48 -14.31
C GLU A 425 26.33 1.78 -15.13
N VAL A 426 25.89 2.86 -14.49
CA VAL A 426 25.81 4.19 -15.09
C VAL A 426 26.93 5.04 -14.54
N VAL A 427 27.85 5.45 -15.41
CA VAL A 427 29.02 6.28 -15.08
C VAL A 427 28.85 7.63 -15.77
N ARG A 428 28.91 8.71 -14.98
CA ARG A 428 29.06 10.08 -15.49
C ARG A 428 30.48 10.54 -15.20
N GLU A 429 31.23 10.89 -16.24
CA GLU A 429 32.61 11.38 -16.16
C GLU A 429 32.82 12.53 -17.14
N GLY A 430 33.28 13.67 -16.66
CA GLY A 430 33.53 14.87 -17.48
C GLY A 430 32.29 15.37 -18.23
N GLY A 431 31.09 15.12 -17.73
CA GLY A 431 29.80 15.48 -18.35
C GLY A 431 29.21 14.39 -19.26
N GLU A 432 29.97 13.42 -19.71
CA GLU A 432 29.47 12.30 -20.51
C GLU A 432 28.88 11.19 -19.66
N VAL A 433 27.76 10.66 -20.08
CA VAL A 433 27.08 9.50 -19.44
C VAL A 433 27.34 8.25 -20.28
N ARG A 434 27.84 7.20 -19.63
CA ARG A 434 28.08 5.88 -20.24
C ARG A 434 27.34 4.83 -19.41
N VAL A 435 26.77 3.83 -20.08
CA VAL A 435 26.06 2.72 -19.45
C VAL A 435 26.66 1.41 -19.92
N THR A 436 26.98 0.53 -18.98
CA THR A 436 27.30 -0.88 -19.22
C THR A 436 26.25 -1.76 -18.56
N THR A 437 25.95 -2.91 -19.13
CA THR A 437 24.90 -3.80 -18.63
C THR A 437 25.24 -5.27 -18.91
N ASP A 438 24.61 -6.16 -18.16
CA ASP A 438 24.67 -7.62 -18.28
C ASP A 438 23.54 -8.22 -19.13
N THR A 439 22.67 -7.37 -19.71
CA THR A 439 21.55 -7.81 -20.57
C THR A 439 21.74 -7.35 -22.01
N ASP A 440 21.19 -8.12 -22.96
CA ASP A 440 21.07 -7.78 -24.37
C ASP A 440 19.73 -7.12 -24.75
N ARG A 441 18.83 -6.92 -23.76
CA ARG A 441 17.55 -6.23 -23.95
C ARG A 441 17.78 -4.77 -24.34
N PRO A 442 17.03 -4.22 -25.30
CA PRO A 442 17.14 -2.81 -25.69
C PRO A 442 16.69 -1.90 -24.54
N TYR A 443 17.40 -0.79 -24.38
CA TYR A 443 17.04 0.27 -23.44
C TYR A 443 17.40 1.63 -24.02
N THR A 444 16.85 2.68 -23.45
CA THR A 444 17.16 4.08 -23.77
C THR A 444 17.78 4.78 -22.58
N VAL A 445 18.61 5.78 -22.83
CA VAL A 445 19.18 6.65 -21.79
C VAL A 445 18.75 8.08 -22.06
N THR A 446 18.07 8.69 -21.12
CA THR A 446 17.66 10.10 -21.14
C THR A 446 18.38 10.84 -20.04
N VAL A 447 19.17 11.85 -20.36
CA VAL A 447 19.84 12.72 -19.39
C VAL A 447 19.00 13.98 -19.20
N VAL A 448 18.60 14.27 -17.96
CA VAL A 448 17.77 15.41 -17.61
C VAL A 448 18.61 16.44 -16.88
N GLY A 449 18.52 17.72 -17.31
CA GLY A 449 19.17 18.86 -16.65
C GLY A 449 20.55 19.22 -17.24
N GLU A 450 21.04 18.58 -18.26
CA GLU A 450 22.09 19.14 -19.12
C GLU A 450 21.40 20.21 -19.97
N GLY A 451 21.73 21.48 -19.71
CA GLY A 451 21.02 22.62 -20.28
C GLY A 451 20.83 22.53 -21.81
N ASP A 452 19.58 22.76 -22.23
CA ASP A 452 19.26 23.17 -23.58
C ASP A 452 19.82 24.57 -23.88
#